data_25b8e46ae86a4c59b35e7909b08792d2
#
_entry.id   25b8e46ae86a4c59b35e7909b08792d2
#
_cell.length_a   1.000
_cell.length_b   1.000
_cell.length_c   1.000
_cell.angle_alpha   90.00
_cell.angle_beta   90.00
_cell.angle_gamma   90.00
#
_symmetry.space_group_name_H-M   'P 1'
#
loop_
_entity.id
_entity.type
_entity.pdbx_description
1 polymer ?
#
loop_
_entity_poly.entity_id
_entity_poly.type
_entity_poly.pdbx_seq_one_letter_code
_entity_poly.pdbx_strand_id
1 'polypeptide(L)'
;MTIATLLVASLSLKSTGMGGQAGMTAAIAVGGIICIIAAIAGDTSQDLKTGYILGATPKKQQIGELVGVFAAAVAIGGVLYLLDSAWGYGTSELPAPQATLMKMIVEGVMGGNLPWTLVGIGAFIAIIVEILGLPVLPFSIGLYLPVHLSVPMMIGGGVRWMVERKREGEGQKQAVENGVLYCSGLIAGEGLVGILLAVCAVIPLADGSNLGSRIASFLPGLFPFLQNTNSGNVIGMFAFALLAFSLWKCCVHKWGQA
;
A
#
# COMPACT_ATOMS: atom_id res chain seq x y z
N MET A 1 10.16 6.47 -10.17
CA MET A 1 10.79 5.64 -11.23
C MET A 1 9.75 4.98 -12.14
N THR A 2 8.83 4.19 -11.64
CA THR A 2 7.83 3.43 -12.42
C THR A 2 7.03 4.29 -13.40
N ILE A 3 6.51 5.45 -13.00
CA ILE A 3 5.74 6.35 -13.86
C ILE A 3 6.60 6.86 -15.03
N ALA A 4 7.83 7.31 -14.76
CA ALA A 4 8.74 7.78 -15.79
C ALA A 4 9.07 6.67 -16.80
N THR A 5 9.31 5.46 -16.31
CA THR A 5 9.56 4.30 -17.17
C THR A 5 8.34 3.93 -18.00
N LEU A 6 7.15 3.94 -17.42
CA LEU A 6 5.90 3.70 -18.16
C LEU A 6 5.69 4.73 -19.27
N LEU A 7 5.95 6.01 -18.99
CA LEU A 7 5.87 7.08 -20.00
C LEU A 7 6.86 6.83 -21.14
N VAL A 8 8.14 6.57 -20.82
CA VAL A 8 9.18 6.30 -21.83
C VAL A 8 8.86 5.05 -22.62
N ALA A 9 8.49 3.95 -21.95
CA ALA A 9 8.14 2.69 -22.62
C ALA A 9 6.92 2.86 -23.55
N SER A 10 5.87 3.54 -23.07
CA SER A 10 4.66 3.80 -23.86
C SER A 10 4.95 4.66 -25.08
N LEU A 11 5.75 5.72 -24.92
CA LEU A 11 6.17 6.58 -26.04
C LEU A 11 7.02 5.83 -27.05
N SER A 12 7.98 5.02 -26.57
CA SER A 12 8.85 4.21 -27.45
C SER A 12 8.06 3.17 -28.22
N LEU A 13 7.16 2.44 -27.59
CA LEU A 13 6.30 1.45 -28.25
C LEU A 13 5.34 2.10 -29.26
N LYS A 14 4.80 3.26 -28.92
CA LYS A 14 3.97 4.04 -29.84
C LYS A 14 4.75 4.49 -31.07
N SER A 15 6.00 4.97 -30.89
CA SER A 15 6.85 5.42 -32.00
C SER A 15 7.30 4.28 -32.93
N THR A 16 7.39 3.05 -32.41
CA THR A 16 7.70 1.86 -33.23
C THR A 16 6.48 1.25 -33.92
N GLY A 17 5.30 1.88 -33.78
CA GLY A 17 4.07 1.39 -34.40
C GLY A 17 3.36 0.26 -33.63
N MET A 18 3.88 -0.16 -32.49
CA MET A 18 3.23 -1.12 -31.60
C MET A 18 2.14 -0.42 -30.77
N GLY A 19 1.07 -0.02 -31.44
CA GLY A 19 -0.10 0.58 -30.79
C GLY A 19 -1.14 -0.45 -30.36
N GLY A 20 -2.24 0.05 -29.80
CA GLY A 20 -3.37 -0.79 -29.38
C GLY A 20 -3.12 -1.59 -28.09
N GLN A 21 -3.93 -2.62 -27.88
CA GLN A 21 -3.95 -3.38 -26.63
C GLN A 21 -2.65 -4.13 -26.35
N ALA A 22 -2.00 -4.68 -27.40
CA ALA A 22 -0.71 -5.37 -27.26
C ALA A 22 0.42 -4.43 -26.79
N GLY A 23 0.47 -3.21 -27.33
CA GLY A 23 1.43 -2.19 -26.90
C GLY A 23 1.18 -1.74 -25.45
N MET A 24 -0.09 -1.57 -25.06
CA MET A 24 -0.44 -1.23 -23.66
C MET A 24 0.01 -2.32 -22.68
N THR A 25 -0.27 -3.58 -23.00
CA THR A 25 0.16 -4.72 -22.18
C THR A 25 1.68 -4.79 -22.06
N ALA A 26 2.40 -4.59 -23.17
CA ALA A 26 3.86 -4.57 -23.17
C ALA A 26 4.42 -3.41 -22.31
N ALA A 27 3.84 -2.21 -22.41
CA ALA A 27 4.26 -1.07 -21.62
C ALA A 27 4.05 -1.31 -20.11
N ILE A 28 2.91 -1.87 -19.73
CA ILE A 28 2.60 -2.23 -18.33
C ILE A 28 3.56 -3.30 -17.82
N ALA A 29 3.87 -4.32 -18.64
CA ALA A 29 4.82 -5.37 -18.29
C ALA A 29 6.23 -4.80 -18.04
N VAL A 30 6.73 -3.93 -18.92
CA VAL A 30 8.03 -3.24 -18.73
C VAL A 30 8.02 -2.39 -17.45
N GLY A 31 6.96 -1.61 -17.22
CA GLY A 31 6.82 -0.81 -16.01
C GLY A 31 6.79 -1.67 -14.74
N GLY A 32 6.08 -2.81 -14.77
CA GLY A 32 6.02 -3.78 -13.68
C GLY A 32 7.38 -4.41 -13.38
N ILE A 33 8.11 -4.85 -14.42
CA ILE A 33 9.46 -5.41 -14.24
C ILE A 33 10.40 -4.40 -13.58
N ILE A 34 10.41 -3.15 -14.04
CA ILE A 34 11.27 -2.11 -13.46
C ILE A 34 10.85 -1.74 -12.04
N CYS A 35 9.55 -1.76 -11.74
CA CYS A 35 9.06 -1.57 -10.39
C CYS A 35 9.58 -2.65 -9.43
N ILE A 36 9.51 -3.92 -9.86
CA ILE A 36 10.02 -5.07 -9.09
C ILE A 36 11.53 -4.97 -8.89
N ILE A 37 12.29 -4.68 -9.95
CA ILE A 37 13.75 -4.52 -9.87
C ILE A 37 14.11 -3.42 -8.86
N ALA A 38 13.44 -2.27 -8.92
CA ALA A 38 13.71 -1.16 -8.03
C ALA A 38 13.36 -1.49 -6.56
N ALA A 39 12.26 -2.21 -6.32
CA ALA A 39 11.86 -2.65 -4.99
C ALA A 39 12.87 -3.65 -4.41
N ILE A 40 13.18 -4.72 -5.16
CA ILE A 40 14.14 -5.74 -4.73
C ILE A 40 15.53 -5.13 -4.46
N ALA A 41 16.00 -4.22 -5.31
CA ALA A 41 17.28 -3.56 -5.10
C ALA A 41 17.31 -2.74 -3.79
N GLY A 42 16.20 -2.06 -3.45
CA GLY A 42 16.03 -1.36 -2.18
C GLY A 42 16.05 -2.31 -0.99
N ASP A 43 15.23 -3.35 -1.04
CA ASP A 43 15.09 -4.34 0.03
C ASP A 43 16.41 -5.09 0.28
N THR A 44 17.06 -5.60 -0.78
CA THR A 44 18.36 -6.26 -0.69
C THR A 44 19.43 -5.35 -0.08
N SER A 45 19.45 -4.07 -0.43
CA SER A 45 20.43 -3.13 0.13
C SER A 45 20.22 -2.90 1.65
N GLN A 46 18.97 -2.84 2.11
CA GLN A 46 18.61 -2.71 3.52
C GLN A 46 18.95 -3.99 4.30
N ASP A 47 18.61 -5.15 3.75
CA ASP A 47 18.88 -6.45 4.35
C ASP A 47 20.36 -6.72 4.49
N LEU A 48 21.17 -6.44 3.46
CA LEU A 48 22.62 -6.55 3.51
C LEU A 48 23.24 -5.60 4.53
N LYS A 49 22.69 -4.38 4.68
CA LYS A 49 23.15 -3.44 5.70
C LYS A 49 22.84 -3.94 7.11
N THR A 50 21.65 -4.48 7.32
CA THR A 50 21.26 -5.11 8.59
C THR A 50 22.15 -6.31 8.90
N GLY A 51 22.37 -7.18 7.91
CA GLY A 51 23.27 -8.33 8.02
C GLY A 51 24.71 -7.92 8.35
N TYR A 52 25.21 -6.86 7.74
CA TYR A 52 26.53 -6.33 8.04
C TYR A 52 26.65 -5.90 9.51
N ILE A 53 25.66 -5.22 10.06
CA ILE A 53 25.65 -4.77 11.46
C ILE A 53 25.62 -5.98 12.41
N LEU A 54 24.92 -7.05 12.05
CA LEU A 54 24.81 -8.28 12.83
C LEU A 54 25.96 -9.26 12.61
N GLY A 55 26.91 -8.98 11.71
CA GLY A 55 28.04 -9.87 11.38
C GLY A 55 27.63 -11.08 10.52
N ALA A 56 26.51 -11.01 9.81
CA ALA A 56 26.05 -12.06 8.90
C ALA A 56 26.92 -12.15 7.63
N THR A 57 27.01 -13.36 7.05
CA THR A 57 27.73 -13.58 5.81
C THR A 57 26.90 -13.13 4.61
N PRO A 58 27.31 -12.09 3.83
CA PRO A 58 26.50 -11.55 2.73
C PRO A 58 26.09 -12.58 1.69
N LYS A 59 26.99 -13.50 1.34
CA LYS A 59 26.71 -14.57 0.36
C LYS A 59 25.53 -15.47 0.80
N LYS A 60 25.48 -15.83 2.08
CA LYS A 60 24.38 -16.69 2.60
C LYS A 60 23.07 -15.94 2.61
N GLN A 61 23.10 -14.66 2.94
CA GLN A 61 21.94 -13.78 2.96
C GLN A 61 21.35 -13.63 1.55
N GLN A 62 22.18 -13.32 0.54
CA GLN A 62 21.73 -13.21 -0.86
C GLN A 62 21.14 -14.51 -1.41
N ILE A 63 21.71 -15.66 -1.04
CA ILE A 63 21.12 -16.96 -1.43
C ILE A 63 19.74 -17.12 -0.79
N GLY A 64 19.59 -16.77 0.48
CA GLY A 64 18.30 -16.79 1.18
C GLY A 64 17.27 -15.87 0.51
N GLU A 65 17.66 -14.64 0.13
CA GLU A 65 16.82 -13.69 -0.59
C GLU A 65 16.35 -14.26 -1.95
N LEU A 66 17.25 -14.87 -2.72
CA LEU A 66 16.88 -15.49 -4.01
C LEU A 66 15.84 -16.60 -3.84
N VAL A 67 15.99 -17.45 -2.83
CA VAL A 67 15.01 -18.51 -2.51
C VAL A 67 13.67 -17.88 -2.10
N GLY A 68 13.71 -16.83 -1.27
CA GLY A 68 12.52 -16.08 -0.85
C GLY A 68 11.79 -15.43 -2.02
N VAL A 69 12.51 -14.76 -2.92
CA VAL A 69 11.95 -14.13 -4.12
C VAL A 69 11.30 -15.15 -5.05
N PHE A 70 11.93 -16.32 -5.24
CA PHE A 70 11.35 -17.38 -6.05
C PHE A 70 10.05 -17.93 -5.44
N ALA A 71 10.05 -18.21 -4.14
CA ALA A 71 8.86 -18.67 -3.42
C ALA A 71 7.73 -17.62 -3.48
N ALA A 72 8.06 -16.35 -3.28
CA ALA A 72 7.12 -15.24 -3.37
C ALA A 72 6.55 -15.08 -4.80
N ALA A 73 7.39 -15.21 -5.83
CA ALA A 73 6.94 -15.12 -7.23
C ALA A 73 5.91 -16.19 -7.59
N VAL A 74 6.08 -17.41 -7.07
CA VAL A 74 5.09 -18.49 -7.25
C VAL A 74 3.80 -18.20 -6.51
N ALA A 75 3.90 -17.71 -5.25
CA ALA A 75 2.75 -17.46 -4.42
C ALA A 75 1.93 -16.25 -4.87
N ILE A 76 2.58 -15.16 -5.32
CA ILE A 76 1.92 -13.90 -5.64
C ILE A 76 0.93 -14.01 -6.79
N GLY A 77 1.23 -14.84 -7.79
CA GLY A 77 0.31 -15.09 -8.90
C GLY A 77 -1.03 -15.69 -8.42
N GLY A 78 -0.96 -16.65 -7.50
CA GLY A 78 -2.14 -17.24 -6.87
C GLY A 78 -2.91 -16.23 -6.01
N VAL A 79 -2.20 -15.40 -5.25
CA VAL A 79 -2.83 -14.36 -4.42
C VAL A 79 -3.52 -13.30 -5.27
N LEU A 80 -2.89 -12.84 -6.35
CA LEU A 80 -3.50 -11.86 -7.27
C LEU A 80 -4.77 -12.42 -7.92
N TYR A 81 -4.72 -13.67 -8.38
CA TYR A 81 -5.89 -14.35 -8.94
C TYR A 81 -7.02 -14.50 -7.91
N LEU A 82 -6.68 -14.85 -6.68
CA LEU A 82 -7.63 -14.99 -5.57
C LEU A 82 -8.32 -13.65 -5.26
N LEU A 83 -7.57 -12.56 -5.15
CA LEU A 83 -8.10 -11.24 -4.87
C LEU A 83 -9.01 -10.73 -5.99
N ASP A 84 -8.63 -10.97 -7.25
CA ASP A 84 -9.46 -10.63 -8.40
C ASP A 84 -10.78 -11.41 -8.40
N SER A 85 -10.71 -12.71 -8.10
CA SER A 85 -11.88 -13.58 -8.02
C SER A 85 -12.82 -13.24 -6.85
N ALA A 86 -12.26 -12.74 -5.74
CA ALA A 86 -13.04 -12.41 -4.54
C ALA A 86 -13.78 -11.07 -4.68
N TRP A 87 -13.08 -10.03 -5.14
CA TRP A 87 -13.60 -8.65 -5.14
C TRP A 87 -13.45 -7.90 -6.46
N GLY A 88 -12.52 -8.32 -7.33
CA GLY A 88 -12.15 -7.60 -8.56
C GLY A 88 -11.34 -6.32 -8.28
N TYR A 89 -10.33 -6.07 -9.10
CA TYR A 89 -9.51 -4.87 -8.97
C TYR A 89 -10.25 -3.62 -9.47
N GLY A 90 -10.09 -2.50 -8.76
CA GLY A 90 -10.70 -1.22 -9.12
C GLY A 90 -12.15 -1.07 -8.66
N THR A 91 -12.65 -1.97 -7.83
CA THR A 91 -13.97 -1.88 -7.18
C THR A 91 -13.89 -1.07 -5.88
N SER A 92 -15.04 -0.79 -5.26
CA SER A 92 -15.10 -0.15 -3.93
C SER A 92 -14.45 -1.00 -2.83
N GLU A 93 -14.48 -2.32 -2.99
CA GLU A 93 -13.90 -3.27 -2.03
C GLU A 93 -12.38 -3.40 -2.19
N LEU A 94 -11.88 -3.32 -3.45
CA LEU A 94 -10.45 -3.40 -3.77
C LEU A 94 -10.05 -2.26 -4.72
N PRO A 95 -9.94 -1.03 -4.23
CA PRO A 95 -9.85 0.17 -5.08
C PRO A 95 -8.55 0.33 -5.86
N ALA A 96 -7.48 -0.41 -5.59
CA ALA A 96 -6.19 -0.42 -6.31
C ALA A 96 -5.80 0.93 -7.01
N PRO A 97 -5.72 2.06 -6.28
CA PRO A 97 -5.63 3.40 -6.89
C PRO A 97 -4.36 3.60 -7.71
N GLN A 98 -3.26 2.97 -7.34
CA GLN A 98 -2.01 3.06 -8.09
C GLN A 98 -2.07 2.29 -9.42
N ALA A 99 -2.68 1.12 -9.43
CA ALA A 99 -2.87 0.35 -10.66
C ALA A 99 -3.77 1.11 -11.65
N THR A 100 -4.84 1.73 -11.15
CA THR A 100 -5.74 2.58 -11.95
C THR A 100 -5.00 3.78 -12.53
N LEU A 101 -4.15 4.45 -11.76
CA LEU A 101 -3.33 5.56 -12.24
C LEU A 101 -2.35 5.12 -13.34
N MET A 102 -1.69 3.96 -13.17
CA MET A 102 -0.78 3.42 -14.19
C MET A 102 -1.53 3.08 -15.48
N LYS A 103 -2.72 2.47 -15.36
CA LYS A 103 -3.61 2.20 -16.49
C LYS A 103 -3.96 3.48 -17.24
N MET A 104 -4.40 4.54 -16.54
CA MET A 104 -4.76 5.82 -17.14
C MET A 104 -3.58 6.47 -17.88
N ILE A 105 -2.37 6.38 -17.36
CA ILE A 105 -1.17 6.90 -18.02
C ILE A 105 -0.90 6.16 -19.32
N VAL A 106 -0.92 4.83 -19.30
CA VAL A 106 -0.65 4.03 -20.50
C VAL A 106 -1.74 4.22 -21.56
N GLU A 107 -3.00 4.20 -21.18
CA GLU A 107 -4.12 4.46 -22.07
C GLU A 107 -4.07 5.88 -22.66
N GLY A 108 -3.76 6.87 -21.84
CA GLY A 108 -3.64 8.26 -22.27
C GLY A 108 -2.52 8.49 -23.29
N VAL A 109 -1.34 7.90 -23.03
CA VAL A 109 -0.19 8.01 -23.96
C VAL A 109 -0.44 7.24 -25.25
N MET A 110 -0.86 5.98 -25.15
CA MET A 110 -1.09 5.11 -26.33
C MET A 110 -2.27 5.58 -27.15
N GLY A 111 -3.38 5.94 -26.52
CA GLY A 111 -4.57 6.48 -27.16
C GLY A 111 -4.42 7.91 -27.68
N GLY A 112 -3.38 8.63 -27.29
CA GLY A 112 -3.15 10.02 -27.66
C GLY A 112 -4.06 11.02 -26.95
N ASN A 113 -4.84 10.58 -25.98
CA ASN A 113 -5.85 11.38 -25.25
C ASN A 113 -5.35 11.84 -23.88
N LEU A 114 -4.02 11.91 -23.68
CA LEU A 114 -3.48 12.42 -22.43
C LEU A 114 -3.81 13.91 -22.29
N PRO A 115 -4.42 14.34 -21.19
CA PRO A 115 -4.75 15.76 -20.98
C PRO A 115 -3.50 16.56 -20.62
N TRP A 116 -2.68 16.89 -21.62
CA TRP A 116 -1.40 17.56 -21.44
C TRP A 116 -1.50 18.87 -20.64
N THR A 117 -2.64 19.57 -20.75
CA THR A 117 -2.90 20.77 -19.96
C THR A 117 -2.92 20.48 -18.46
N LEU A 118 -3.60 19.39 -18.04
CA LEU A 118 -3.64 18.99 -16.64
C LEU A 118 -2.27 18.48 -16.16
N VAL A 119 -1.54 17.77 -17.02
CA VAL A 119 -0.16 17.33 -16.71
C VAL A 119 0.74 18.54 -16.50
N GLY A 120 0.63 19.57 -17.36
CA GLY A 120 1.37 20.83 -17.21
C GLY A 120 1.02 21.57 -15.91
N ILE A 121 -0.26 21.66 -15.55
CA ILE A 121 -0.71 22.26 -14.29
C ILE A 121 -0.13 21.47 -13.09
N GLY A 122 -0.18 20.14 -13.13
CA GLY A 122 0.40 19.29 -12.08
C GLY A 122 1.91 19.50 -11.91
N ALA A 123 2.65 19.58 -13.01
CA ALA A 123 4.08 19.88 -12.99
C ALA A 123 4.38 21.28 -12.38
N PHE A 124 3.57 22.27 -12.74
CA PHE A 124 3.70 23.62 -12.18
C PHE A 124 3.41 23.65 -10.67
N ILE A 125 2.37 22.95 -10.21
CA ILE A 125 2.06 22.79 -8.78
C ILE A 125 3.23 22.13 -8.06
N ALA A 126 3.82 21.06 -8.63
CA ALA A 126 4.96 20.37 -8.04
C ALA A 126 6.17 21.31 -7.83
N ILE A 127 6.47 22.17 -8.81
CA ILE A 127 7.52 23.18 -8.70
C ILE A 127 7.23 24.18 -7.57
N ILE A 128 5.99 24.65 -7.47
CA ILE A 128 5.59 25.58 -6.39
C ILE A 128 5.75 24.91 -5.01
N VAL A 129 5.30 23.67 -4.88
CA VAL A 129 5.40 22.91 -3.61
C VAL A 129 6.87 22.70 -3.20
N GLU A 130 7.75 22.41 -4.16
CA GLU A 130 9.20 22.31 -3.94
C GLU A 130 9.81 23.63 -3.48
N ILE A 131 9.45 24.76 -4.12
CA ILE A 131 9.90 26.10 -3.74
C ILE A 131 9.45 26.47 -2.32
N LEU A 132 8.26 26.02 -1.91
CA LEU A 132 7.74 26.19 -0.54
C LEU A 132 8.44 25.31 0.50
N GLY A 133 9.37 24.46 0.08
CA GLY A 133 10.10 23.55 0.97
C GLY A 133 9.25 22.39 1.52
N LEU A 134 8.12 22.11 0.86
CA LEU A 134 7.25 20.97 1.22
C LEU A 134 7.67 19.73 0.41
N PRO A 135 7.62 18.53 1.02
CA PRO A 135 7.96 17.29 0.30
C PRO A 135 6.91 17.00 -0.78
N VAL A 136 7.31 17.12 -2.05
CA VAL A 136 6.40 16.98 -3.23
C VAL A 136 5.78 15.58 -3.29
N LEU A 137 6.53 14.53 -2.93
CA LEU A 137 6.04 13.14 -3.04
C LEU A 137 4.84 12.86 -2.12
N PRO A 138 4.88 13.13 -0.79
CA PRO A 138 3.72 12.99 0.08
C PRO A 138 2.56 13.90 -0.33
N PHE A 139 2.84 15.13 -0.78
CA PHE A 139 1.82 16.05 -1.25
C PHE A 139 1.06 15.49 -2.46
N SER A 140 1.77 15.01 -3.47
CA SER A 140 1.15 14.43 -4.68
C SER A 140 0.38 13.15 -4.37
N ILE A 141 0.88 12.30 -3.46
CA ILE A 141 0.14 11.10 -3.00
C ILE A 141 -1.18 11.50 -2.35
N GLY A 142 -1.18 12.53 -1.50
CA GLY A 142 -2.39 13.04 -0.86
C GLY A 142 -3.43 13.59 -1.83
N LEU A 143 -2.99 14.10 -2.99
CA LEU A 143 -3.91 14.62 -4.02
C LEU A 143 -4.71 13.53 -4.74
N TYR A 144 -4.11 12.38 -5.04
CA TYR A 144 -4.80 11.33 -5.80
C TYR A 144 -5.45 10.26 -4.93
N LEU A 145 -5.04 10.14 -3.67
CA LEU A 145 -5.66 9.17 -2.77
C LEU A 145 -7.07 9.61 -2.34
N PRO A 146 -8.01 8.68 -2.28
CA PRO A 146 -9.34 8.94 -1.73
C PRO A 146 -9.28 9.49 -0.30
N VAL A 147 -10.20 10.39 0.04
CA VAL A 147 -10.23 11.07 1.34
C VAL A 147 -10.29 10.08 2.52
N HIS A 148 -11.02 8.96 2.36
CA HIS A 148 -11.12 7.93 3.39
C HIS A 148 -9.79 7.23 3.72
N LEU A 149 -8.80 7.26 2.81
CA LEU A 149 -7.44 6.79 3.07
C LEU A 149 -6.54 7.90 3.63
N SER A 150 -6.76 9.16 3.24
CA SER A 150 -5.95 10.29 3.66
C SER A 150 -6.22 10.73 5.11
N VAL A 151 -7.48 10.64 5.57
CA VAL A 151 -7.87 11.03 6.94
C VAL A 151 -7.17 10.19 8.01
N PRO A 152 -7.13 8.85 7.95
CA PRO A 152 -6.38 8.03 8.90
C PRO A 152 -4.89 8.38 8.94
N MET A 153 -4.27 8.65 7.79
CA MET A 153 -2.87 9.07 7.71
C MET A 153 -2.64 10.41 8.43
N MET A 154 -3.56 11.37 8.28
CA MET A 154 -3.48 12.64 8.99
C MET A 154 -3.58 12.45 10.51
N ILE A 155 -4.46 11.57 10.99
CA ILE A 155 -4.59 11.25 12.42
C ILE A 155 -3.31 10.59 12.94
N GLY A 156 -2.76 9.61 12.21
CA GLY A 156 -1.49 8.97 12.54
C GLY A 156 -0.33 9.97 12.61
N GLY A 157 -0.26 10.89 11.65
CA GLY A 157 0.69 12.01 11.66
C GLY A 157 0.53 12.92 12.87
N GLY A 158 -0.71 13.19 13.30
CA GLY A 158 -1.02 13.93 14.53
C GLY A 158 -0.53 13.22 15.79
N VAL A 159 -0.71 11.89 15.87
CA VAL A 159 -0.18 11.08 16.98
C VAL A 159 1.34 11.17 17.01
N ARG A 160 2.02 11.01 15.87
CA ARG A 160 3.47 11.15 15.76
C ARG A 160 3.93 12.54 16.23
N TRP A 161 3.31 13.59 15.73
CA TRP A 161 3.62 14.97 16.13
C TRP A 161 3.48 15.18 17.66
N MET A 162 2.41 14.64 18.27
CA MET A 162 2.24 14.73 19.74
C MET A 162 3.34 13.99 20.51
N VAL A 163 3.81 12.85 19.99
CA VAL A 163 4.89 12.08 20.61
C VAL A 163 6.22 12.82 20.47
N GLU A 164 6.52 13.36 19.29
CA GLU A 164 7.75 14.11 19.01
C GLU A 164 7.82 15.41 19.82
N ARG A 165 6.72 16.14 19.96
CA ARG A 165 6.68 17.41 20.70
C ARG A 165 6.89 17.25 22.21
N LYS A 166 6.55 16.10 22.78
CA LYS A 166 6.66 15.83 24.22
C LYS A 166 7.99 15.27 24.65
N ARG A 167 8.91 14.99 23.73
CA ARG A 167 10.17 14.30 24.01
C ARG A 167 11.30 14.91 23.20
N GLU A 168 12.50 14.90 23.74
CA GLU A 168 13.72 15.38 23.09
C GLU A 168 14.82 14.31 23.13
N GLY A 169 15.74 14.37 22.18
CA GLY A 169 16.93 13.53 22.12
C GLY A 169 16.65 12.05 21.86
N GLU A 170 17.33 11.18 22.57
CA GLU A 170 17.25 9.72 22.42
C GLU A 170 15.85 9.16 22.73
N GLY A 171 15.16 9.74 23.72
CA GLY A 171 13.81 9.31 24.08
C GLY A 171 12.76 9.56 23.00
N GLN A 172 12.96 10.58 22.16
CA GLN A 172 12.14 10.85 20.99
C GLN A 172 12.36 9.79 19.91
N LYS A 173 13.62 9.49 19.59
CA LYS A 173 13.96 8.48 18.58
C LYS A 173 13.40 7.12 18.94
N GLN A 174 13.60 6.67 20.17
CA GLN A 174 13.08 5.39 20.65
C GLN A 174 11.55 5.31 20.61
N ALA A 175 10.86 6.40 20.97
CA ALA A 175 9.40 6.44 20.89
C ALA A 175 8.87 6.34 19.46
N VAL A 176 9.55 6.99 18.51
CA VAL A 176 9.22 6.90 17.07
C VAL A 176 9.49 5.50 16.55
N GLU A 177 10.63 4.89 16.88
CA GLU A 177 10.96 3.51 16.48
C GLU A 177 9.95 2.50 17.01
N ASN A 178 9.54 2.60 18.28
CA ASN A 178 8.50 1.74 18.84
C ASN A 178 7.17 1.87 18.09
N GLY A 179 6.79 3.11 17.72
CA GLY A 179 5.61 3.37 16.93
C GLY A 179 5.70 2.76 15.53
N VAL A 180 6.84 2.89 14.86
CA VAL A 180 7.09 2.30 13.53
C VAL A 180 7.00 0.77 13.59
N LEU A 181 7.62 0.14 14.59
CA LEU A 181 7.56 -1.32 14.78
C LEU A 181 6.13 -1.80 15.02
N TYR A 182 5.37 -1.08 15.85
CA TYR A 182 3.96 -1.39 16.09
C TYR A 182 3.12 -1.29 14.81
N CYS A 183 3.28 -0.20 14.05
CA CYS A 183 2.58 -0.03 12.78
C CYS A 183 2.98 -1.08 11.73
N SER A 184 4.25 -1.47 11.68
CA SER A 184 4.74 -2.54 10.79
C SER A 184 4.05 -3.87 11.09
N GLY A 185 3.86 -4.20 12.36
CA GLY A 185 3.10 -5.38 12.77
C GLY A 185 1.62 -5.32 12.35
N LEU A 186 0.99 -4.16 12.46
CA LEU A 186 -0.39 -3.97 12.01
C LEU A 186 -0.53 -4.12 10.49
N ILE A 187 0.40 -3.55 9.71
CA ILE A 187 0.40 -3.66 8.23
C ILE A 187 0.56 -5.12 7.80
N ALA A 188 1.51 -5.84 8.40
CA ALA A 188 1.71 -7.26 8.11
C ALA A 188 0.47 -8.09 8.48
N GLY A 189 -0.13 -7.81 9.64
CA GLY A 189 -1.34 -8.48 10.11
C GLY A 189 -2.54 -8.23 9.20
N GLU A 190 -2.75 -7.00 8.76
CA GLU A 190 -3.80 -6.63 7.80
C GLU A 190 -3.66 -7.40 6.49
N GLY A 191 -2.44 -7.49 5.94
CA GLY A 191 -2.19 -8.23 4.71
C GLY A 191 -2.54 -9.72 4.83
N LEU A 192 -2.13 -10.37 5.94
CA LEU A 192 -2.44 -11.78 6.19
C LEU A 192 -3.94 -12.01 6.39
N VAL A 193 -4.61 -11.16 7.16
CA VAL A 193 -6.07 -11.24 7.38
C VAL A 193 -6.82 -10.97 6.08
N GLY A 194 -6.37 -10.01 5.25
CA GLY A 194 -6.94 -9.73 3.94
C GLY A 194 -6.92 -10.95 3.02
N ILE A 195 -5.79 -11.66 2.94
CA ILE A 195 -5.68 -12.91 2.17
C ILE A 195 -6.61 -13.99 2.73
N LEU A 196 -6.67 -14.14 4.05
CA LEU A 196 -7.56 -15.10 4.69
C LEU A 196 -9.03 -14.81 4.37
N LEU A 197 -9.44 -13.55 4.44
CA LEU A 197 -10.79 -13.12 4.08
C LEU A 197 -11.10 -13.36 2.60
N ALA A 198 -10.13 -13.13 1.71
CA ALA A 198 -10.27 -13.44 0.29
C ALA A 198 -10.48 -14.94 0.04
N VAL A 199 -9.74 -15.80 0.73
CA VAL A 199 -9.97 -17.26 0.69
C VAL A 199 -11.39 -17.58 1.14
N CYS A 200 -11.83 -17.01 2.27
CA CYS A 200 -13.18 -17.23 2.78
C CYS A 200 -14.26 -16.72 1.81
N ALA A 201 -14.00 -15.63 1.08
CA ALA A 201 -14.94 -15.06 0.11
C ALA A 201 -15.13 -15.94 -1.13
N VAL A 202 -14.14 -16.74 -1.51
CA VAL A 202 -14.19 -17.63 -2.69
C VAL A 202 -14.77 -19.00 -2.37
N ILE A 203 -14.72 -19.46 -1.11
CA ILE A 203 -15.24 -20.79 -0.73
C ILE A 203 -16.77 -20.80 -0.76
N PRO A 204 -17.41 -21.56 -1.70
CA PRO A 204 -18.86 -21.68 -1.73
C PRO A 204 -19.34 -22.60 -0.61
N LEU A 205 -20.42 -22.23 0.06
CA LEU A 205 -21.16 -23.11 0.97
C LEU A 205 -22.29 -23.84 0.24
N ALA A 206 -22.74 -24.97 0.83
CA ALA A 206 -23.85 -25.76 0.30
C ALA A 206 -25.16 -24.98 0.13
N ASP A 207 -25.32 -23.88 0.85
CA ASP A 207 -26.52 -23.00 0.82
C ASP A 207 -26.46 -21.92 -0.28
N GLY A 208 -25.51 -21.98 -1.21
CA GLY A 208 -25.32 -20.97 -2.25
C GLY A 208 -24.75 -19.63 -1.76
N SER A 209 -24.42 -19.50 -0.48
CA SER A 209 -23.69 -18.39 0.11
C SER A 209 -22.19 -18.69 0.18
N ASN A 210 -21.34 -17.65 0.27
CA ASN A 210 -19.91 -17.83 0.48
C ASN A 210 -19.59 -17.82 1.98
N LEU A 211 -18.52 -18.51 2.38
CA LEU A 211 -18.06 -18.54 3.77
C LEU A 211 -17.80 -17.12 4.31
N GLY A 212 -17.26 -16.23 3.47
CA GLY A 212 -17.02 -14.83 3.81
C GLY A 212 -18.30 -14.06 4.15
N SER A 213 -19.39 -14.25 3.40
CA SER A 213 -20.69 -13.63 3.67
C SER A 213 -21.30 -14.12 4.98
N ARG A 214 -21.10 -15.39 5.32
CA ARG A 214 -21.52 -15.95 6.62
C ARG A 214 -20.74 -15.36 7.78
N ILE A 215 -19.42 -15.22 7.65
CA ILE A 215 -18.58 -14.59 8.67
C ILE A 215 -18.97 -13.11 8.83
N ALA A 216 -19.17 -12.39 7.73
CA ALA A 216 -19.59 -10.99 7.75
C ALA A 216 -20.98 -10.78 8.38
N SER A 217 -21.89 -11.72 8.21
CA SER A 217 -23.25 -11.65 8.80
C SER A 217 -23.32 -12.16 10.24
N PHE A 218 -22.29 -12.85 10.73
CA PHE A 218 -22.30 -13.45 12.07
C PHE A 218 -22.40 -12.40 13.18
N LEU A 219 -21.55 -11.37 13.15
CA LEU A 219 -21.57 -10.30 14.15
C LEU A 219 -22.86 -9.46 14.12
N PRO A 220 -23.34 -8.99 12.93
CA PRO A 220 -24.62 -8.32 12.82
C PRO A 220 -25.82 -9.22 13.21
N GLY A 221 -25.71 -10.53 12.98
CA GLY A 221 -26.72 -11.51 13.40
C GLY A 221 -26.79 -11.67 14.92
N LEU A 222 -25.66 -11.63 15.59
CA LEU A 222 -25.56 -11.71 17.07
C LEU A 222 -25.98 -10.39 17.75
N PHE A 223 -25.70 -9.25 17.10
CA PHE A 223 -26.01 -7.92 17.61
C PHE A 223 -26.80 -7.12 16.57
N PRO A 224 -28.14 -7.18 16.59
CA PRO A 224 -28.99 -6.53 15.57
C PRO A 224 -28.77 -5.01 15.42
N PHE A 225 -28.27 -4.34 16.45
CA PHE A 225 -27.95 -2.90 16.35
C PHE A 225 -26.78 -2.60 15.39
N LEU A 226 -25.93 -3.58 15.07
CA LEU A 226 -24.86 -3.45 14.08
C LEU A 226 -25.36 -3.45 12.63
N GLN A 227 -26.59 -3.89 12.40
CA GLN A 227 -27.22 -3.85 11.07
C GLN A 227 -27.56 -2.42 10.64
N ASN A 228 -27.70 -1.50 11.59
CA ASN A 228 -27.91 -0.10 11.26
C ASN A 228 -26.58 0.54 10.86
N THR A 229 -26.48 1.05 9.64
CA THR A 229 -25.29 1.66 9.06
C THR A 229 -24.67 2.74 9.96
N ASN A 230 -25.50 3.53 10.63
CA ASN A 230 -25.01 4.58 11.55
C ASN A 230 -24.32 3.98 12.78
N SER A 231 -24.87 2.90 13.34
CA SER A 231 -24.28 2.23 14.52
C SER A 231 -22.97 1.53 14.15
N GLY A 232 -22.90 0.90 12.97
CA GLY A 232 -21.68 0.29 12.45
C GLY A 232 -20.55 1.31 12.26
N ASN A 233 -20.86 2.46 11.67
CA ASN A 233 -19.88 3.55 11.48
C ASN A 233 -19.39 4.12 12.82
N VAL A 234 -20.26 4.29 13.82
CA VAL A 234 -19.88 4.75 15.16
C VAL A 234 -18.93 3.75 15.83
N ILE A 235 -19.22 2.44 15.75
CA ILE A 235 -18.35 1.41 16.32
C ILE A 235 -17.01 1.39 15.59
N GLY A 236 -16.99 1.50 14.26
CA GLY A 236 -15.76 1.62 13.48
C GLY A 236 -14.91 2.82 13.91
N MET A 237 -15.56 3.96 14.16
CA MET A 237 -14.87 5.16 14.68
C MET A 237 -14.27 4.93 16.08
N PHE A 238 -15.00 4.24 16.98
CA PHE A 238 -14.48 3.88 18.30
C PHE A 238 -13.30 2.90 18.21
N ALA A 239 -13.39 1.87 17.35
CA ALA A 239 -12.31 0.92 17.13
C ALA A 239 -11.07 1.62 16.59
N PHE A 240 -11.23 2.55 15.65
CA PHE A 240 -10.14 3.35 15.11
C PHE A 240 -9.51 4.28 16.17
N ALA A 241 -10.33 4.93 17.01
CA ALA A 241 -9.85 5.75 18.11
C ALA A 241 -9.07 4.91 19.14
N LEU A 242 -9.50 3.69 19.40
CA LEU A 242 -8.81 2.73 20.27
C LEU A 242 -7.46 2.29 19.68
N LEU A 243 -7.39 2.06 18.36
CA LEU A 243 -6.12 1.80 17.66
C LEU A 243 -5.17 2.99 17.76
N ALA A 244 -5.65 4.21 17.51
CA ALA A 244 -4.83 5.42 17.64
C ALA A 244 -4.32 5.62 19.08
N PHE A 245 -5.16 5.34 20.07
CA PHE A 245 -4.78 5.37 21.49
C PHE A 245 -3.75 4.29 21.83
N SER A 246 -3.92 3.06 21.31
CA SER A 246 -2.98 1.97 21.55
C SER A 246 -1.61 2.26 20.91
N LEU A 247 -1.57 2.86 19.73
CA LEU A 247 -0.36 3.35 19.08
C LEU A 247 0.32 4.42 19.97
N TRP A 248 -0.43 5.42 20.42
CA TRP A 248 0.11 6.45 21.31
C TRP A 248 0.68 5.83 22.59
N LYS A 249 -0.04 4.90 23.21
CA LYS A 249 0.42 4.18 24.41
C LYS A 249 1.69 3.38 24.15
N CYS A 250 1.79 2.69 23.01
CA CYS A 250 2.97 1.94 22.61
C CYS A 250 4.20 2.86 22.43
N CYS A 251 4.02 4.01 21.79
CA CYS A 251 5.09 5.03 21.65
C CYS A 251 5.54 5.61 23.01
N VAL A 252 4.61 5.72 23.97
CA VAL A 252 4.89 6.33 25.28
C VAL A 252 5.44 5.32 26.27
N HIS A 253 5.08 4.05 26.14
CA HIS A 253 5.50 3.00 27.06
C HIS A 253 6.99 2.66 26.85
N LYS A 254 7.77 2.67 27.92
CA LYS A 254 9.18 2.28 27.90
C LYS A 254 9.26 0.75 27.82
N TRP A 255 9.36 0.20 26.62
CA TRP A 255 9.70 -1.20 26.42
C TRP A 255 11.21 -1.36 26.61
N GLY A 256 11.63 -2.12 27.63
CA GLY A 256 13.03 -2.53 27.80
C GLY A 256 13.81 -1.85 28.91
N GLN A 257 13.16 -1.51 30.03
CA GLN A 257 13.87 -1.33 31.31
C GLN A 257 13.39 -2.44 32.27
N ALA A 258 13.76 -3.68 31.95
CA ALA A 258 13.78 -4.80 32.87
C ALA A 258 15.11 -5.50 32.72
#